data_24987cedb24d3d41f3317c240ffe2e1a
#
_entry.id   24987cedb24d3d41f3317c240ffe2e1a
#
_cell.length_a   1.000
_cell.length_b   1.000
_cell.length_c   1.000
_cell.angle_alpha   90.00
_cell.angle_beta   90.00
_cell.angle_gamma   90.00
#
_symmetry.space_group_name_H-M   'P 1'
#
loop_
_entity.id
_entity.type
_entity.pdbx_description
1 polymer ?
#
loop_
_entity_poly.entity_id
_entity_poly.type
_entity_poly.pdbx_seq_one_letter_code
_entity_poly.pdbx_strand_id
1 'polypeptide(L)'
;MHMDELKSQKIWLCWNYETRKGKRTKVPISASGTATGTNSEYAHTWVTYDEAIKAADKHGYNGVGFTIPQRYFFLDIDHKELTDPFVQLMLERFNSYVEYSVSGGGIHIYGKCDIDRVPTYLDKDGKLRLDKAFYMKNPHNGTELYCGGITNRFAV
;
A
#
# COMPACT_ATOMS: atom_id res chain seq x y z
N MET A 1 -5.93 -11.75 -8.52
CA MET A 1 -5.21 -10.55 -9.03
C MET A 1 -3.78 -10.94 -9.32
N HIS A 2 -3.24 -10.48 -10.44
CA HIS A 2 -1.82 -10.59 -10.74
C HIS A 2 -1.16 -9.21 -10.59
N MET A 3 -0.01 -9.15 -9.96
CA MET A 3 0.74 -7.89 -9.77
C MET A 3 1.11 -7.23 -11.12
N ASP A 4 1.28 -8.03 -12.17
CA ASP A 4 1.57 -7.52 -13.51
C ASP A 4 0.51 -6.54 -14.06
N GLU A 5 -0.75 -6.66 -13.60
CA GLU A 5 -1.80 -5.70 -13.94
C GLU A 5 -1.49 -4.27 -13.49
N LEU A 6 -0.68 -4.12 -12.46
CA LEU A 6 -0.32 -2.83 -11.88
C LEU A 6 1.01 -2.28 -12.43
N LYS A 7 1.88 -3.13 -12.97
CA LYS A 7 3.24 -2.72 -13.40
C LYS A 7 3.22 -1.70 -14.53
N SER A 8 2.26 -1.80 -15.46
CA SER A 8 2.12 -0.86 -16.58
C SER A 8 1.45 0.47 -16.21
N GLN A 9 0.84 0.54 -15.04
CA GLN A 9 0.15 1.74 -14.58
C GLN A 9 1.14 2.74 -13.99
N LYS A 10 0.89 4.05 -14.18
CA LYS A 10 1.67 5.12 -13.56
C LYS A 10 1.19 5.38 -12.13
N ILE A 11 1.54 4.47 -11.24
CA ILE A 11 1.22 4.49 -9.82
C ILE A 11 2.44 4.22 -8.94
N TRP A 12 3.60 3.94 -9.56
CA TRP A 12 4.82 3.55 -8.88
C TRP A 12 5.69 4.75 -8.53
N LEU A 13 6.41 4.62 -7.43
CA LEU A 13 7.36 5.59 -6.91
C LEU A 13 8.51 4.85 -6.23
N CYS A 14 9.59 5.54 -5.95
CA CYS A 14 10.69 5.03 -5.16
C CYS A 14 10.51 5.39 -3.68
N TRP A 15 11.32 4.82 -2.82
CA TRP A 15 11.37 5.21 -1.43
C TRP A 15 12.78 5.05 -0.83
N ASN A 16 13.03 5.84 0.21
CA ASN A 16 14.22 5.73 1.03
C ASN A 16 13.84 5.57 2.50
N TYR A 17 14.76 4.99 3.27
CA TYR A 17 14.66 5.06 4.71
C TYR A 17 15.09 6.43 5.22
N GLU A 18 14.28 7.02 6.06
CA GLU A 18 14.62 8.21 6.86
C GLU A 18 14.33 7.94 8.33
N THR A 19 15.11 8.55 9.22
CA THR A 19 14.79 8.55 10.65
C THR A 19 13.94 9.77 10.97
N ARG A 20 12.69 9.55 11.32
CA ARG A 20 11.74 10.59 11.73
C ARG A 20 11.29 10.34 13.16
N LYS A 21 11.51 11.30 14.06
CA LYS A 21 11.17 11.20 15.49
C LYS A 21 11.71 9.92 16.13
N GLY A 22 12.96 9.56 15.82
CA GLY A 22 13.62 8.36 16.34
C GLY A 22 13.17 7.02 15.74
N LYS A 23 12.26 7.03 14.74
CA LYS A 23 11.81 5.82 14.05
C LYS A 23 12.30 5.81 12.61
N ARG A 24 12.81 4.67 12.18
CA ARG A 24 13.15 4.42 10.77
C ARG A 24 11.85 4.29 9.97
N THR A 25 11.66 5.16 8.99
CA THR A 25 10.43 5.26 8.21
C THR A 25 10.76 5.20 6.72
N LYS A 26 9.96 4.49 5.94
CA LYS A 26 10.03 4.51 4.48
C LYS A 26 9.37 5.80 3.99
N VAL A 27 10.13 6.62 3.29
CA VAL A 27 9.66 7.92 2.78
C VAL A 27 9.64 7.87 1.26
N PRO A 28 8.50 8.18 0.62
CA PRO A 28 8.40 8.18 -0.83
C PRO A 28 9.26 9.27 -1.46
N ILE A 29 9.85 8.95 -2.59
CA ILE A 29 10.59 9.86 -3.47
C ILE A 29 10.22 9.56 -4.92
N SER A 30 10.10 10.59 -5.76
CA SER A 30 9.82 10.38 -7.18
C SER A 30 11.00 9.74 -7.91
N ALA A 31 10.76 9.16 -9.06
CA ALA A 31 11.82 8.61 -9.91
C ALA A 31 12.86 9.68 -10.34
N SER A 32 12.48 10.95 -10.39
CA SER A 32 13.38 12.09 -10.69
C SER A 32 14.08 12.66 -9.46
N GLY A 33 13.84 12.13 -8.26
CA GLY A 33 14.44 12.62 -7.02
C GLY A 33 13.74 13.82 -6.39
N THR A 34 12.60 14.24 -6.92
CA THR A 34 11.79 15.32 -6.36
C THR A 34 10.83 14.82 -5.29
N ALA A 35 10.26 15.73 -4.52
CA ALA A 35 9.22 15.42 -3.57
C ALA A 35 8.00 14.76 -4.25
N THR A 36 7.44 13.76 -3.59
CA THR A 36 6.23 13.06 -4.03
C THR A 36 5.39 12.67 -2.81
N GLY A 37 4.24 12.11 -3.07
CA GLY A 37 3.30 11.62 -2.06
C GLY A 37 2.26 10.69 -2.65
N THR A 38 1.33 10.30 -1.81
CA THR A 38 0.25 9.36 -2.16
C THR A 38 -1.08 10.05 -2.49
N ASN A 39 -1.15 11.36 -2.37
CA ASN A 39 -2.32 12.15 -2.79
C ASN A 39 -2.32 12.35 -4.30
N SER A 40 -3.50 12.51 -4.88
CA SER A 40 -3.68 12.69 -6.33
C SER A 40 -2.95 13.92 -6.89
N GLU A 41 -2.66 14.92 -6.07
CA GLU A 41 -1.85 16.09 -6.46
C GLU A 41 -0.44 15.71 -6.93
N TYR A 42 0.11 14.57 -6.42
CA TYR A 42 1.42 14.04 -6.79
C TYR A 42 1.36 13.04 -7.95
N ALA A 43 0.19 12.75 -8.51
CA ALA A 43 0.04 11.75 -9.56
C ALA A 43 0.92 12.00 -10.79
N HIS A 44 1.26 13.26 -11.07
CA HIS A 44 2.17 13.65 -12.14
C HIS A 44 3.63 13.19 -11.91
N THR A 45 3.99 12.79 -10.69
CA THR A 45 5.32 12.29 -10.32
C THR A 45 5.41 10.76 -10.34
N TRP A 46 4.27 10.06 -10.46
CA TRP A 46 4.24 8.61 -10.47
C TRP A 46 4.59 8.08 -11.85
N VAL A 47 5.26 6.95 -11.86
CA VAL A 47 5.78 6.30 -13.07
C VAL A 47 5.31 4.85 -13.17
N THR A 48 5.70 4.14 -14.21
CA THR A 48 5.51 2.69 -14.31
C THR A 48 6.51 1.94 -13.42
N TYR A 49 6.26 0.66 -13.19
CA TYR A 49 7.15 -0.21 -12.40
C TYR A 49 8.59 -0.21 -12.95
N ASP A 50 8.74 -0.40 -14.26
CA ASP A 50 10.06 -0.48 -14.90
C ASP A 50 10.83 0.84 -14.80
N GLU A 51 10.12 1.97 -14.92
CA GLU A 51 10.71 3.30 -14.73
C GLU A 51 11.16 3.51 -13.29
N ALA A 52 10.36 3.06 -12.31
CA ALA A 52 10.70 3.14 -10.90
C ALA A 52 11.92 2.28 -10.54
N ILE A 53 11.98 1.03 -11.03
CA ILE A 53 13.13 0.13 -10.83
C ILE A 53 14.40 0.74 -11.41
N LYS A 54 14.35 1.23 -12.65
CA LYS A 54 15.52 1.89 -13.28
C LYS A 54 15.99 3.11 -12.50
N ALA A 55 15.06 3.88 -11.96
CA ALA A 55 15.39 5.04 -11.14
C ALA A 55 15.99 4.62 -9.78
N ALA A 56 15.45 3.59 -9.15
CA ALA A 56 15.96 3.07 -7.88
C ALA A 56 17.41 2.58 -8.03
N ASP A 57 17.67 1.81 -9.07
CA ASP A 57 19.03 1.32 -9.37
C ASP A 57 20.00 2.48 -9.68
N LYS A 58 19.57 3.42 -10.53
CA LYS A 58 20.40 4.56 -10.94
C LYS A 58 20.79 5.47 -9.79
N HIS A 59 19.85 5.72 -8.87
CA HIS A 59 20.03 6.70 -7.78
C HIS A 59 20.36 6.06 -6.44
N GLY A 60 20.37 4.73 -6.34
CA GLY A 60 20.63 4.00 -5.11
C GLY A 60 19.50 4.15 -4.07
N TYR A 61 18.25 4.25 -4.53
CA TYR A 61 17.10 4.27 -3.61
C TYR A 61 16.90 2.89 -2.97
N ASN A 62 16.28 2.86 -1.79
CA ASN A 62 16.11 1.62 -1.03
C ASN A 62 15.08 0.66 -1.64
N GLY A 63 14.21 1.13 -2.51
CA GLY A 63 13.27 0.29 -3.23
C GLY A 63 12.16 1.07 -3.93
N VAL A 64 11.19 0.32 -4.43
CA VAL A 64 10.01 0.83 -5.10
C VAL A 64 8.75 0.43 -4.36
N GLY A 65 7.69 1.19 -4.57
CA GLY A 65 6.36 0.92 -4.04
C GLY A 65 5.33 1.58 -4.94
N PHE A 66 4.06 1.40 -4.63
CA PHE A 66 3.00 1.98 -5.45
C PHE A 66 1.87 2.55 -4.60
N THR A 67 1.20 3.55 -5.13
CA THR A 67 -0.04 4.06 -4.56
C THR A 67 -1.16 3.09 -4.86
N ILE A 68 -2.04 2.82 -3.90
CA ILE A 68 -3.11 1.85 -4.07
C ILE A 68 -4.16 2.45 -5.01
N PRO A 69 -4.36 1.89 -6.23
CA PRO A 69 -5.32 2.45 -7.18
C PRO A 69 -6.75 2.28 -6.69
N GLN A 70 -7.65 3.12 -7.20
CA GLN A 70 -9.08 2.94 -6.98
C GLN A 70 -9.52 1.52 -7.37
N ARG A 71 -10.42 0.92 -6.57
CA ARG A 71 -10.90 -0.46 -6.71
C ARG A 71 -9.89 -1.56 -6.37
N TYR A 72 -8.78 -1.19 -5.71
CA TYR A 72 -7.85 -2.15 -5.12
C TYR A 72 -7.78 -1.96 -3.61
N PHE A 73 -7.45 -3.03 -2.91
CA PHE A 73 -7.14 -2.98 -1.49
C PHE A 73 -5.74 -3.54 -1.21
N PHE A 74 -5.21 -3.12 -0.09
CA PHE A 74 -3.99 -3.63 0.52
C PHE A 74 -4.29 -3.98 1.97
N LEU A 75 -4.10 -5.23 2.34
CA LEU A 75 -4.20 -5.73 3.71
C LEU A 75 -2.79 -6.04 4.21
N ASP A 76 -2.38 -5.35 5.26
CA ASP A 76 -1.11 -5.55 5.95
C ASP A 76 -1.37 -6.31 7.26
N ILE A 77 -0.68 -7.42 7.44
CA ILE A 77 -0.80 -8.29 8.63
C ILE A 77 0.55 -8.35 9.29
N ASP A 78 0.74 -7.53 10.32
CA ASP A 78 1.99 -7.44 11.07
C ASP A 78 2.18 -8.58 12.07
N HIS A 79 3.44 -8.96 12.28
CA HIS A 79 3.89 -9.87 13.35
C HIS A 79 3.19 -11.25 13.33
N LYS A 80 2.88 -11.76 12.15
CA LYS A 80 2.30 -13.09 11.97
C LYS A 80 3.04 -13.87 10.88
N GLU A 81 3.12 -15.17 11.09
CA GLU A 81 3.70 -16.10 10.13
C GLU A 81 2.60 -16.70 9.22
N LEU A 82 3.02 -17.26 8.08
CA LEU A 82 2.09 -17.92 7.17
C LEU A 82 1.28 -19.04 7.83
N THR A 83 1.84 -19.71 8.83
CA THR A 83 1.18 -20.81 9.57
C THR A 83 0.15 -20.34 10.60
N ASP A 84 0.05 -19.04 10.87
CA ASP A 84 -0.97 -18.49 11.77
C ASP A 84 -2.38 -18.80 11.22
N PRO A 85 -3.29 -19.38 12.02
CA PRO A 85 -4.64 -19.73 11.57
C PRO A 85 -5.44 -18.56 11.00
N PHE A 86 -5.24 -17.35 11.51
CA PHE A 86 -5.89 -16.16 10.99
C PHE A 86 -5.34 -15.81 9.59
N VAL A 87 -4.02 -15.92 9.39
CA VAL A 87 -3.40 -15.70 8.08
C VAL A 87 -3.92 -16.71 7.08
N GLN A 88 -3.95 -18.00 7.43
CA GLN A 88 -4.47 -19.06 6.57
C GLN A 88 -5.93 -18.80 6.16
N LEU A 89 -6.77 -18.35 7.09
CA LEU A 89 -8.15 -17.97 6.81
C LEU A 89 -8.22 -16.79 5.83
N MET A 90 -7.33 -15.79 5.96
CA MET A 90 -7.30 -14.64 5.05
C MET A 90 -6.82 -15.05 3.65
N LEU A 91 -5.81 -15.90 3.56
CA LEU A 91 -5.32 -16.42 2.27
C LEU A 91 -6.41 -17.21 1.52
N GLU A 92 -7.13 -18.06 2.23
CA GLU A 92 -8.25 -18.82 1.66
C GLU A 92 -9.39 -17.90 1.18
N ARG A 93 -9.76 -16.92 1.99
CA ARG A 93 -10.88 -16.01 1.67
C ARG A 93 -10.59 -15.06 0.52
N PHE A 94 -9.39 -14.50 0.50
CA PHE A 94 -9.05 -13.52 -0.54
C PHE A 94 -8.57 -14.16 -1.83
N ASN A 95 -7.89 -15.31 -1.76
CA ASN A 95 -7.35 -16.04 -2.92
C ASN A 95 -6.74 -15.09 -3.97
N SER A 96 -5.82 -14.24 -3.53
CA SER A 96 -5.27 -13.15 -4.32
C SER A 96 -3.74 -13.10 -4.21
N TYR A 97 -3.11 -12.04 -4.73
CA TYR A 97 -1.67 -11.87 -4.63
C TYR A 97 -1.22 -11.65 -3.19
N VAL A 98 -0.19 -12.39 -2.79
CA VAL A 98 0.36 -12.38 -1.44
C VAL A 98 1.88 -12.28 -1.50
N GLU A 99 2.47 -11.53 -0.59
CA GLU A 99 3.92 -11.44 -0.41
C GLU A 99 4.28 -11.25 1.05
N TYR A 100 5.54 -11.49 1.39
CA TYR A 100 6.09 -11.06 2.67
C TYR A 100 6.37 -9.56 2.67
N SER A 101 6.18 -8.92 3.82
CA SER A 101 6.64 -7.55 3.99
C SER A 101 8.15 -7.44 3.80
N VAL A 102 8.65 -6.27 3.41
CA VAL A 102 10.09 -6.04 3.18
C VAL A 102 10.95 -6.40 4.39
N SER A 103 10.42 -6.27 5.60
CA SER A 103 11.11 -6.67 6.85
C SER A 103 11.09 -8.18 7.09
N GLY A 104 10.28 -8.93 6.35
CA GLY A 104 10.03 -10.35 6.58
C GLY A 104 9.13 -10.68 7.77
N GLY A 105 8.70 -9.66 8.54
CA GLY A 105 7.92 -9.86 9.77
C GLY A 105 6.41 -9.73 9.61
N GLY A 106 5.91 -9.64 8.40
CA GLY A 106 4.49 -9.51 8.11
C GLY A 106 4.11 -10.03 6.73
N ILE A 107 2.82 -10.03 6.45
CA ILE A 107 2.25 -10.56 5.21
C ILE A 107 1.36 -9.48 4.59
N HIS A 108 1.55 -9.27 3.32
CA HIS A 108 0.78 -8.36 2.50
C HIS A 108 -0.16 -9.13 1.58
N ILE A 109 -1.43 -8.77 1.57
CA ILE A 109 -2.43 -9.30 0.64
C ILE A 109 -2.98 -8.13 -0.18
N TYR A 110 -2.95 -8.28 -1.50
CA TYR A 110 -3.49 -7.30 -2.42
C TYR A 110 -4.64 -7.90 -3.20
N GLY A 111 -5.66 -7.10 -3.49
CA GLY A 111 -6.77 -7.57 -4.29
C GLY A 111 -7.60 -6.45 -4.86
N LYS A 112 -8.60 -6.84 -5.66
CA LYS A 112 -9.61 -5.92 -6.17
C LYS A 112 -10.77 -5.84 -5.18
N CYS A 113 -11.33 -4.65 -5.00
CA CYS A 113 -12.53 -4.44 -4.21
C CYS A 113 -13.57 -3.63 -4.99
N ASP A 114 -14.82 -3.91 -4.74
CA ASP A 114 -15.92 -3.08 -5.21
C ASP A 114 -16.13 -1.94 -4.19
N ILE A 115 -15.56 -0.79 -4.52
CA ILE A 115 -15.55 0.36 -3.61
C ILE A 115 -16.96 0.85 -3.26
N ASP A 116 -17.94 0.66 -4.14
CA ASP A 116 -19.32 1.07 -3.91
C ASP A 116 -20.01 0.20 -2.83
N ARG A 117 -19.44 -0.97 -2.55
CA ARG A 117 -19.90 -1.89 -1.49
C ARG A 117 -19.10 -1.77 -0.20
N VAL A 118 -18.06 -0.95 -0.18
CA VAL A 118 -17.26 -0.70 1.02
C VAL A 118 -17.96 0.35 1.88
N PRO A 119 -18.32 0.03 3.11
CA PRO A 119 -18.97 1.00 3.99
C PRO A 119 -18.07 2.20 4.27
N THR A 120 -18.55 3.38 3.94
CA THR A 120 -17.83 4.64 4.06
C THR A 120 -18.69 5.73 4.64
N TYR A 121 -18.07 6.80 5.12
CA TYR A 121 -18.73 8.05 5.50
C TYR A 121 -17.91 9.26 5.05
N LEU A 122 -18.54 10.41 4.95
CA LEU A 122 -17.86 11.69 4.75
C LEU A 122 -17.49 12.28 6.10
N ASP A 123 -16.23 12.66 6.28
CA ASP A 123 -15.80 13.37 7.47
C ASP A 123 -16.23 14.84 7.43
N LYS A 124 -15.92 15.59 8.49
CA LYS A 124 -16.27 17.03 8.62
C LYS A 124 -15.70 17.91 7.50
N ASP A 125 -14.65 17.46 6.85
CA ASP A 125 -13.97 18.17 5.75
C ASP A 125 -14.44 17.66 4.37
N GLY A 126 -15.49 16.82 4.34
CA GLY A 126 -16.06 16.25 3.11
C GLY A 126 -15.19 15.14 2.48
N LYS A 127 -14.21 14.61 3.22
CA LYS A 127 -13.35 13.52 2.74
C LYS A 127 -13.99 12.17 3.01
N LEU A 128 -13.94 11.29 2.01
CA LEU A 128 -14.41 9.92 2.14
C LEU A 128 -13.49 9.14 3.10
N ARG A 129 -14.11 8.47 4.07
CA ARG A 129 -13.43 7.65 5.08
C ARG A 129 -14.06 6.27 5.16
N LEU A 130 -13.23 5.28 5.46
CA LEU A 130 -13.71 3.93 5.78
C LEU A 130 -14.54 4.00 7.07
N ASP A 131 -15.69 3.28 7.09
CA ASP A 131 -16.53 3.21 8.28
C ASP A 131 -15.71 2.70 9.48
N LYS A 132 -15.93 3.30 10.64
CA LYS A 132 -15.18 3.00 11.87
C LYS A 132 -15.32 1.55 12.31
N ALA A 133 -16.41 0.88 11.97
CA ALA A 133 -16.62 -0.53 12.27
C ALA A 133 -15.62 -1.47 11.56
N PHE A 134 -14.98 -1.00 10.47
CA PHE A 134 -14.04 -1.79 9.70
C PHE A 134 -12.57 -1.60 10.09
N TYR A 135 -12.27 -0.72 11.01
CA TYR A 135 -10.92 -0.48 11.51
C TYR A 135 -9.85 -0.46 10.41
N MET A 136 -9.49 0.69 9.92
CA MET A 136 -8.31 0.79 9.05
C MET A 136 -7.08 0.18 9.73
N LYS A 137 -6.93 0.41 11.05
CA LYS A 137 -5.96 -0.26 11.91
C LYS A 137 -6.70 -1.04 12.96
N ASN A 138 -6.64 -2.35 12.89
CA ASN A 138 -7.34 -3.22 13.84
C ASN A 138 -6.39 -3.62 15.00
N PRO A 139 -6.61 -3.10 16.21
CA PRO A 139 -5.74 -3.40 17.35
C PRO A 139 -5.91 -4.84 17.89
N HIS A 140 -6.98 -5.54 17.50
CA HIS A 140 -7.28 -6.88 18.00
C HIS A 140 -6.51 -7.98 17.28
N ASN A 141 -6.16 -7.77 16.01
CA ASN A 141 -5.50 -8.78 15.18
C ASN A 141 -4.24 -8.29 14.44
N GLY A 142 -3.85 -7.03 14.65
CA GLY A 142 -2.64 -6.46 14.04
C GLY A 142 -2.75 -6.21 12.53
N THR A 143 -3.96 -6.09 11.98
CA THR A 143 -4.16 -5.82 10.57
C THR A 143 -4.35 -4.34 10.28
N GLU A 144 -3.84 -3.90 9.12
CA GLU A 144 -4.14 -2.60 8.54
C GLU A 144 -4.77 -2.79 7.15
N LEU A 145 -5.97 -2.23 6.94
CA LEU A 145 -6.68 -2.29 5.66
C LEU A 145 -6.67 -0.92 4.98
N TYR A 146 -6.22 -0.91 3.75
CA TYR A 146 -6.19 0.29 2.91
C TYR A 146 -6.94 0.04 1.61
N CYS A 147 -7.89 0.91 1.27
CA CYS A 147 -8.68 0.85 0.05
C CYS A 147 -8.34 2.06 -0.82
N GLY A 148 -7.97 1.83 -2.06
CA GLY A 148 -7.68 2.90 -3.01
C GLY A 148 -8.90 3.78 -3.26
N GLY A 149 -8.70 5.10 -3.31
CA GLY A 149 -9.78 6.08 -3.39
C GLY A 149 -10.38 6.48 -2.04
N ILE A 150 -10.11 5.72 -0.96
CA ILE A 150 -10.55 6.04 0.41
C ILE A 150 -9.35 6.39 1.29
N THR A 151 -8.27 5.63 1.19
CA THR A 151 -7.07 5.81 2.00
C THR A 151 -5.86 6.10 1.11
N ASN A 152 -5.13 7.16 1.41
CA ASN A 152 -3.92 7.53 0.70
C ASN A 152 -2.71 6.87 1.37
N ARG A 153 -2.25 5.79 0.78
CA ARG A 153 -1.06 5.05 1.22
C ARG A 153 -0.26 4.56 0.02
N PHE A 154 1.02 4.31 0.23
CA PHE A 154 1.78 3.51 -0.71
C PHE A 154 2.15 2.15 -0.09
N ALA A 155 2.09 1.14 -0.90
CA ALA A 155 2.47 -0.22 -0.57
C ALA A 155 3.91 -0.47 -1.04
N VAL A 156 4.67 -1.24 -0.26
CA VAL A 156 6.10 -1.54 -0.49
C VAL A 156 6.36 -3.00 -0.22
#